data_a902c5091c3a7f0ebf4fdd4e0de5f280
#
_entry.id   a902c5091c3a7f0ebf4fdd4e0de5f280
#
_cell.length_a   1.000
_cell.length_b   1.000
_cell.length_c   1.000
_cell.angle_alpha   90.00
_cell.angle_beta   90.00
_cell.angle_gamma   90.00
#
_symmetry.space_group_name_H-M   'P 1'
#
loop_
_entity.id
_entity.type
_entity.pdbx_description
1 polymer ?
#
loop_
_entity_poly.entity_id
_entity_poly.type
_entity_poly.pdbx_seq_one_letter_code
_entity_poly.pdbx_strand_id
1 'polypeptide(L)'
;IKEKDDYTVQELEMLAEIQHAAKVDIIVLPESKAGCKLDEFKTTINSVCKLLDDLDSKKPVMPVIHINCGYHDFENKINHVYDMGFMSAGVICHTYHVKAGLHVLRGKIREFEDFWIHGFGAWRSRPNSQLYNPHAAQVWGIDSVGMGTQGGGGRPPHSEDKKIVVNNIFRTYNSQDWGMHKVDSSRINEFLCDCEGCKHFNNSAIKQNALDVHEALKSFEQNGTARESII
;
A
#
# COMPACT_ATOMS: atom_id res chain seq x y z
N ILE A 1 7.22 -11.43 -4.22
CA ILE A 1 6.31 -12.58 -4.28
C ILE A 1 5.58 -12.43 -5.61
N LYS A 2 5.71 -13.42 -6.51
CA LYS A 2 4.95 -13.45 -7.75
C LYS A 2 3.51 -13.75 -7.32
N GLU A 3 2.58 -12.89 -7.67
CA GLU A 3 1.17 -13.07 -7.38
C GLU A 3 0.74 -14.42 -7.96
N LYS A 4 0.41 -15.35 -7.09
CA LYS A 4 -0.20 -16.61 -7.47
C LYS A 4 -1.70 -16.34 -7.53
N ASP A 5 -2.36 -16.79 -8.57
CA ASP A 5 -3.79 -16.50 -8.77
C ASP A 5 -4.68 -17.19 -7.74
N ASP A 6 -4.24 -18.35 -7.20
CA ASP A 6 -4.98 -19.13 -6.21
C ASP A 6 -4.04 -19.74 -5.16
N TYR A 7 -4.39 -19.62 -3.89
CA TYR A 7 -3.71 -20.25 -2.77
C TYR A 7 -4.63 -21.27 -2.09
N THR A 8 -4.09 -22.42 -1.74
CA THR A 8 -4.75 -23.33 -0.81
C THR A 8 -4.59 -22.80 0.63
N VAL A 9 -5.45 -23.27 1.55
CA VAL A 9 -5.34 -22.92 2.98
C VAL A 9 -3.96 -23.31 3.52
N GLN A 10 -3.43 -24.49 3.17
CA GLN A 10 -2.11 -24.95 3.60
C GLN A 10 -0.98 -24.04 3.09
N GLU A 11 -1.08 -23.52 1.87
CA GLU A 11 -0.08 -22.57 1.36
C GLU A 11 -0.12 -21.23 2.10
N LEU A 12 -1.30 -20.77 2.52
CA LEU A 12 -1.44 -19.56 3.33
C LEU A 12 -0.96 -19.75 4.75
N GLU A 13 -1.20 -20.91 5.34
CA GLU A 13 -0.63 -21.33 6.64
C GLU A 13 0.91 -21.33 6.57
N MET A 14 1.48 -22.00 5.57
CA MET A 14 2.93 -22.03 5.37
C MET A 14 3.51 -20.61 5.13
N LEU A 15 2.81 -19.75 4.38
CA LEU A 15 3.23 -18.36 4.18
C LEU A 15 3.25 -17.59 5.51
N ALA A 16 2.27 -17.80 6.37
CA ALA A 16 2.21 -17.18 7.70
C ALA A 16 3.34 -17.67 8.60
N GLU A 17 3.64 -18.97 8.61
CA GLU A 17 4.78 -19.56 9.33
C GLU A 17 6.11 -18.95 8.86
N ILE A 18 6.34 -18.84 7.56
CA ILE A 18 7.56 -18.25 6.99
C ILE A 18 7.69 -16.78 7.44
N GLN A 19 6.62 -16.01 7.40
CA GLN A 19 6.62 -14.62 7.84
C GLN A 19 6.84 -14.52 9.37
N HIS A 20 6.24 -15.44 10.14
CA HIS A 20 6.48 -15.52 11.58
C HIS A 20 7.96 -15.75 11.88
N ALA A 21 8.58 -16.75 11.22
CA ALA A 21 9.99 -17.08 11.39
C ALA A 21 10.94 -15.98 10.88
N ALA A 22 10.57 -15.27 9.82
CA ALA A 22 11.38 -14.22 9.19
C ALA A 22 11.47 -12.91 9.99
N LYS A 23 10.86 -12.83 11.18
CA LYS A 23 10.86 -11.65 12.06
C LYS A 23 10.29 -10.38 11.39
N VAL A 24 9.30 -10.54 10.51
CA VAL A 24 8.55 -9.39 9.99
C VAL A 24 7.77 -8.71 11.12
N ASP A 25 7.48 -7.41 10.99
CA ASP A 25 6.70 -6.67 11.99
C ASP A 25 5.19 -6.95 11.86
N ILE A 26 4.72 -7.23 10.66
CA ILE A 26 3.32 -7.52 10.35
C ILE A 26 3.25 -8.75 9.45
N ILE A 27 2.35 -9.69 9.76
CA ILE A 27 2.06 -10.84 8.91
C ILE A 27 1.00 -10.43 7.89
N VAL A 28 1.36 -10.48 6.61
CA VAL A 28 0.45 -10.16 5.50
C VAL A 28 -0.22 -11.44 5.02
N LEU A 29 -1.55 -11.49 5.13
CA LEU A 29 -2.36 -12.66 4.74
C LEU A 29 -3.16 -12.33 3.47
N PRO A 30 -2.74 -12.79 2.28
CA PRO A 30 -3.49 -12.59 1.05
C PRO A 30 -4.79 -13.41 1.04
N GLU A 31 -5.76 -13.01 0.20
CA GLU A 31 -6.91 -13.85 -0.10
C GLU A 31 -6.46 -15.18 -0.75
N SER A 32 -7.24 -16.25 -0.55
CA SER A 32 -7.02 -17.56 -1.21
C SER A 32 -7.00 -17.41 -2.74
N LYS A 33 -7.89 -16.58 -3.26
CA LYS A 33 -7.91 -16.13 -4.66
C LYS A 33 -8.58 -14.76 -4.78
N ALA A 34 -8.28 -14.08 -5.86
CA ALA A 34 -8.89 -12.78 -6.18
C ALA A 34 -10.42 -12.90 -6.23
N GLY A 35 -11.11 -12.19 -5.32
CA GLY A 35 -12.56 -12.18 -5.25
C GLY A 35 -13.19 -13.46 -4.72
N CYS A 36 -12.51 -14.22 -3.87
CA CYS A 36 -13.10 -15.37 -3.17
C CYS A 36 -14.39 -14.97 -2.43
N LYS A 37 -15.28 -15.92 -2.20
CA LYS A 37 -16.51 -15.67 -1.43
C LYS A 37 -16.20 -15.36 0.03
N LEU A 38 -17.11 -14.66 0.70
CA LEU A 38 -16.96 -14.28 2.11
C LEU A 38 -16.70 -15.49 3.03
N ASP A 39 -17.42 -16.61 2.84
CA ASP A 39 -17.25 -17.79 3.69
C ASP A 39 -15.89 -18.45 3.51
N GLU A 40 -15.36 -18.48 2.29
CA GLU A 40 -14.01 -18.97 1.99
C GLU A 40 -12.97 -18.04 2.63
N PHE A 41 -13.16 -16.73 2.51
CA PHE A 41 -12.31 -15.72 3.14
C PHE A 41 -12.28 -15.89 4.67
N LYS A 42 -13.45 -16.03 5.31
CA LYS A 42 -13.55 -16.28 6.76
C LYS A 42 -12.85 -17.56 7.19
N THR A 43 -13.06 -18.65 6.45
CA THR A 43 -12.44 -19.95 6.74
C THR A 43 -10.92 -19.82 6.71
N THR A 44 -10.37 -19.14 5.69
CA THR A 44 -8.94 -18.92 5.54
C THR A 44 -8.37 -18.11 6.70
N ILE A 45 -8.99 -16.98 7.04
CA ILE A 45 -8.52 -16.14 8.16
C ILE A 45 -8.52 -16.93 9.47
N ASN A 46 -9.61 -17.63 9.76
CA ASN A 46 -9.74 -18.40 10.99
C ASN A 46 -8.68 -19.51 11.10
N SER A 47 -8.39 -20.21 9.99
CA SER A 47 -7.35 -21.25 9.97
C SER A 47 -5.97 -20.68 10.28
N VAL A 48 -5.60 -19.58 9.61
CA VAL A 48 -4.30 -18.93 9.81
C VAL A 48 -4.18 -18.32 11.21
N CYS A 49 -5.24 -17.67 11.71
CA CYS A 49 -5.22 -17.13 13.08
C CYS A 49 -5.00 -18.23 14.12
N LYS A 50 -5.70 -19.36 13.97
CA LYS A 50 -5.50 -20.52 14.84
C LYS A 50 -4.07 -21.04 14.80
N LEU A 51 -3.48 -21.18 13.62
CA LEU A 51 -2.08 -21.57 13.48
C LEU A 51 -1.13 -20.59 14.20
N LEU A 52 -1.37 -19.29 14.04
CA LEU A 52 -0.54 -18.26 14.67
C LEU A 52 -0.70 -18.26 16.21
N ASP A 53 -1.88 -18.55 16.71
CA ASP A 53 -2.13 -18.76 18.14
C ASP A 53 -1.38 -20.00 18.67
N ASP A 54 -1.40 -21.11 17.93
CA ASP A 54 -0.65 -22.33 18.25
C ASP A 54 0.88 -22.10 18.27
N LEU A 55 1.37 -21.14 17.47
CA LEU A 55 2.76 -20.67 17.44
C LEU A 55 3.08 -19.59 18.50
N ASP A 56 2.12 -19.21 19.34
CA ASP A 56 2.21 -18.08 20.28
C ASP A 56 2.69 -16.77 19.61
N SER A 57 2.25 -16.52 18.38
CA SER A 57 2.62 -15.33 17.66
C SER A 57 1.91 -14.10 18.21
N LYS A 58 2.68 -13.06 18.57
CA LYS A 58 2.16 -11.76 19.01
C LYS A 58 2.20 -10.71 17.89
N LYS A 59 2.53 -11.14 16.67
CA LYS A 59 2.61 -10.23 15.53
C LYS A 59 1.22 -9.86 15.02
N PRO A 60 0.97 -8.59 14.70
CA PRO A 60 -0.28 -8.20 14.06
C PRO A 60 -0.41 -8.87 12.70
N VAL A 61 -1.63 -9.25 12.35
CA VAL A 61 -1.98 -9.82 11.06
C VAL A 61 -2.73 -8.77 10.26
N MET A 62 -2.36 -8.61 8.99
CA MET A 62 -3.03 -7.74 8.03
C MET A 62 -3.67 -8.60 6.93
N PRO A 63 -4.97 -8.92 7.03
CA PRO A 63 -5.69 -9.57 5.94
C PRO A 63 -5.74 -8.68 4.71
N VAL A 64 -5.58 -9.26 3.52
CA VAL A 64 -5.58 -8.55 2.25
C VAL A 64 -6.83 -8.90 1.46
N ILE A 65 -7.51 -7.89 0.93
CA ILE A 65 -8.77 -8.02 0.20
C ILE A 65 -8.64 -7.41 -1.19
N HIS A 66 -9.12 -8.11 -2.20
CA HIS A 66 -9.24 -7.56 -3.55
C HIS A 66 -10.43 -6.60 -3.65
N ILE A 67 -10.17 -5.35 -3.99
CA ILE A 67 -11.21 -4.30 -4.09
C ILE A 67 -12.27 -4.58 -5.18
N ASN A 68 -11.98 -5.49 -6.10
CA ASN A 68 -12.87 -5.83 -7.24
C ASN A 68 -13.82 -6.96 -6.99
N CYS A 69 -13.91 -7.51 -5.80
CA CYS A 69 -14.81 -8.65 -5.55
C CYS A 69 -16.30 -8.32 -5.57
N GLY A 70 -16.66 -7.10 -5.95
CA GLY A 70 -18.02 -6.58 -5.91
C GLY A 70 -18.27 -5.74 -4.66
N TYR A 71 -19.22 -4.80 -4.76
CA TYR A 71 -19.49 -3.84 -3.68
C TYR A 71 -19.83 -4.54 -2.35
N HIS A 72 -20.85 -5.40 -2.36
CA HIS A 72 -21.32 -6.06 -1.14
C HIS A 72 -20.31 -7.07 -0.58
N ASP A 73 -19.62 -7.82 -1.45
CA ASP A 73 -18.61 -8.77 -1.00
C ASP A 73 -17.42 -8.04 -0.37
N PHE A 74 -17.00 -6.93 -0.97
CA PHE A 74 -15.92 -6.11 -0.41
C PHE A 74 -16.34 -5.51 0.93
N GLU A 75 -17.53 -4.92 1.02
CA GLU A 75 -18.07 -4.34 2.25
C GLU A 75 -18.16 -5.40 3.37
N ASN A 76 -18.70 -6.57 3.07
CA ASN A 76 -18.81 -7.65 4.04
C ASN A 76 -17.45 -8.17 4.52
N LYS A 77 -16.45 -8.27 3.64
CA LYS A 77 -15.10 -8.69 4.01
C LYS A 77 -14.39 -7.66 4.88
N ILE A 78 -14.45 -6.38 4.50
CA ILE A 78 -13.77 -5.34 5.27
C ILE A 78 -14.42 -5.16 6.66
N ASN A 79 -15.75 -5.22 6.75
CA ASN A 79 -16.46 -5.23 8.01
C ASN A 79 -16.06 -6.43 8.87
N HIS A 80 -16.00 -7.64 8.28
CA HIS A 80 -15.58 -8.83 9.01
C HIS A 80 -14.18 -8.71 9.59
N VAL A 81 -13.22 -8.16 8.84
CA VAL A 81 -11.86 -7.92 9.31
C VAL A 81 -11.87 -6.94 10.50
N TYR A 82 -12.64 -5.86 10.39
CA TYR A 82 -12.79 -4.88 11.47
C TYR A 82 -13.44 -5.51 12.72
N ASP A 83 -14.54 -6.24 12.54
CA ASP A 83 -15.29 -6.88 13.64
C ASP A 83 -14.49 -7.96 14.38
N MET A 84 -13.55 -8.61 13.69
CA MET A 84 -12.60 -9.55 14.30
C MET A 84 -11.51 -8.86 15.15
N GLY A 85 -11.46 -7.53 15.18
CA GLY A 85 -10.49 -6.78 15.95
C GLY A 85 -9.11 -6.68 15.32
N PHE A 86 -8.96 -6.92 14.01
CA PHE A 86 -7.72 -6.61 13.33
C PHE A 86 -7.47 -5.09 13.33
N MET A 87 -6.22 -4.71 13.49
CA MET A 87 -5.82 -3.29 13.49
C MET A 87 -5.61 -2.73 12.08
N SER A 88 -5.58 -3.58 11.07
CA SER A 88 -5.33 -3.15 9.70
C SER A 88 -5.86 -4.14 8.66
N ALA A 89 -6.12 -3.63 7.45
CA ALA A 89 -6.35 -4.42 6.26
C ALA A 89 -5.51 -3.93 5.08
N GLY A 90 -5.08 -4.85 4.25
CA GLY A 90 -4.53 -4.57 2.94
C GLY A 90 -5.63 -4.59 1.88
N VAL A 91 -5.57 -3.68 0.91
CA VAL A 91 -6.52 -3.64 -0.20
C VAL A 91 -5.77 -3.65 -1.52
N ILE A 92 -6.04 -4.63 -2.38
CA ILE A 92 -5.40 -4.70 -3.70
C ILE A 92 -6.15 -3.82 -4.69
N CYS A 93 -5.47 -2.76 -5.17
CA CYS A 93 -6.04 -1.68 -5.98
C CYS A 93 -5.55 -1.63 -7.43
N HIS A 94 -4.84 -2.66 -7.93
CA HIS A 94 -4.17 -2.58 -9.24
C HIS A 94 -5.07 -2.79 -10.46
N THR A 95 -6.36 -2.89 -10.28
CA THR A 95 -7.31 -3.16 -11.36
C THR A 95 -8.16 -1.95 -11.73
N TYR A 96 -8.76 -1.98 -12.93
CA TYR A 96 -9.50 -0.83 -13.50
C TYR A 96 -10.88 -0.57 -12.85
N HIS A 97 -11.40 -1.46 -12.01
CA HIS A 97 -12.76 -1.42 -11.48
C HIS A 97 -12.84 -1.11 -9.98
N VAL A 98 -11.92 -0.30 -9.47
CA VAL A 98 -11.81 -0.02 -8.03
C VAL A 98 -12.89 0.92 -7.47
N LYS A 99 -13.67 1.61 -8.32
CA LYS A 99 -14.56 2.69 -7.87
C LYS A 99 -15.55 2.25 -6.80
N ALA A 100 -16.21 1.11 -6.98
CA ALA A 100 -17.22 0.63 -6.03
C ALA A 100 -16.64 0.37 -4.64
N GLY A 101 -15.47 -0.31 -4.57
CA GLY A 101 -14.79 -0.57 -3.31
C GLY A 101 -14.24 0.69 -2.65
N LEU A 102 -13.75 1.66 -3.43
CA LEU A 102 -13.33 2.97 -2.89
C LEU A 102 -14.49 3.72 -2.25
N HIS A 103 -15.71 3.64 -2.82
CA HIS A 103 -16.90 4.22 -2.19
C HIS A 103 -17.22 3.56 -0.85
N VAL A 104 -17.06 2.22 -0.74
CA VAL A 104 -17.20 1.51 0.54
C VAL A 104 -16.21 2.06 1.56
N LEU A 105 -14.91 2.09 1.22
CA LEU A 105 -13.88 2.59 2.15
C LEU A 105 -14.18 4.02 2.60
N ARG A 106 -14.51 4.92 1.68
CA ARG A 106 -14.88 6.29 2.03
C ARG A 106 -16.08 6.37 2.98
N GLY A 107 -17.09 5.52 2.77
CA GLY A 107 -18.24 5.43 3.68
C GLY A 107 -17.86 4.96 5.08
N LYS A 108 -16.82 4.11 5.18
CA LYS A 108 -16.37 3.49 6.43
C LYS A 108 -15.33 4.30 7.22
N ILE A 109 -14.75 5.36 6.66
CA ILE A 109 -13.72 6.18 7.36
C ILE A 109 -14.19 6.62 8.75
N ARG A 110 -15.48 6.95 8.91
CA ARG A 110 -16.05 7.41 10.17
C ARG A 110 -16.37 6.29 11.15
N GLU A 111 -16.53 5.07 10.65
CA GLU A 111 -16.89 3.89 11.44
C GLU A 111 -15.64 3.14 11.92
N PHE A 112 -14.55 3.25 11.19
CA PHE A 112 -13.30 2.55 11.44
C PHE A 112 -12.35 3.37 12.30
N GLU A 113 -12.62 3.41 13.61
CA GLU A 113 -11.71 3.99 14.59
C GLU A 113 -10.47 3.11 14.73
N ASP A 114 -9.28 3.72 14.75
CA ASP A 114 -7.97 3.05 14.93
C ASP A 114 -7.70 1.88 13.95
N PHE A 115 -8.33 1.88 12.79
CA PHE A 115 -8.16 0.86 11.78
C PHE A 115 -7.42 1.40 10.56
N TRP A 116 -6.33 0.74 10.20
CA TRP A 116 -5.42 1.17 9.15
C TRP A 116 -5.65 0.42 7.84
N ILE A 117 -5.80 1.14 6.74
CA ILE A 117 -5.95 0.57 5.40
C ILE A 117 -4.69 0.79 4.56
N HIS A 118 -4.08 -0.31 4.11
CA HIS A 118 -2.93 -0.27 3.21
C HIS A 118 -3.32 -0.64 1.77
N GLY A 119 -3.09 0.28 0.81
CA GLY A 119 -3.38 0.06 -0.60
C GLY A 119 -2.22 -0.57 -1.36
N PHE A 120 -2.31 -1.84 -1.71
CA PHE A 120 -1.35 -2.52 -2.59
C PHE A 120 -1.61 -2.17 -4.05
N GLY A 121 -0.58 -1.71 -4.75
CA GLY A 121 -0.71 -1.36 -6.17
C GLY A 121 -1.62 -0.16 -6.45
N ALA A 122 -1.98 0.60 -5.43
CA ALA A 122 -2.76 1.81 -5.56
C ALA A 122 -2.01 2.90 -6.35
N TRP A 123 -0.71 2.77 -6.48
CA TRP A 123 0.12 3.67 -7.25
C TRP A 123 0.72 2.98 -8.48
N ARG A 124 0.33 3.43 -9.66
CA ARG A 124 1.00 3.12 -10.92
C ARG A 124 1.45 4.41 -11.57
N SER A 125 2.70 4.49 -11.96
CA SER A 125 3.33 5.62 -12.65
C SER A 125 2.84 5.83 -14.09
N ARG A 126 1.56 5.65 -14.39
CA ARG A 126 1.02 5.98 -15.72
C ARG A 126 0.58 7.44 -15.76
N PRO A 127 1.09 8.24 -16.70
CA PRO A 127 0.91 9.70 -16.70
C PRO A 127 -0.52 10.20 -16.90
N ASN A 128 -1.48 9.35 -17.24
CA ASN A 128 -2.81 9.76 -17.71
C ASN A 128 -4.00 9.27 -16.90
N SER A 129 -3.83 8.71 -15.70
CA SER A 129 -4.96 8.31 -14.90
C SER A 129 -4.99 9.01 -13.55
N GLN A 130 -5.97 9.87 -13.36
CA GLN A 130 -6.23 10.62 -12.12
C GLN A 130 -6.48 9.72 -10.89
N LEU A 131 -6.76 8.43 -11.09
CA LEU A 131 -7.01 7.44 -10.03
C LEU A 131 -5.74 6.85 -9.42
N TYR A 132 -4.57 7.15 -9.95
CA TYR A 132 -3.29 6.57 -9.53
C TYR A 132 -2.36 7.55 -8.82
N ASN A 133 -2.89 8.67 -8.38
CA ASN A 133 -2.20 9.55 -7.46
C ASN A 133 -2.35 8.94 -6.05
N PRO A 134 -1.27 8.63 -5.33
CA PRO A 134 -1.32 8.12 -3.96
C PRO A 134 -2.18 9.02 -3.06
N HIS A 135 -2.19 10.31 -3.30
CA HIS A 135 -2.99 11.27 -2.53
C HIS A 135 -4.50 11.16 -2.81
N ALA A 136 -4.89 10.78 -4.03
CA ALA A 136 -6.29 10.47 -4.31
C ALA A 136 -6.76 9.23 -3.54
N ALA A 137 -5.88 8.24 -3.33
CA ALA A 137 -6.20 7.06 -2.53
C ALA A 137 -6.53 7.42 -1.08
N GLN A 138 -5.81 8.38 -0.49
CA GLN A 138 -6.04 8.86 0.88
C GLN A 138 -7.43 9.49 1.06
N VAL A 139 -7.87 10.30 0.09
CA VAL A 139 -9.24 10.89 0.09
C VAL A 139 -10.33 9.79 0.09
N TRP A 140 -10.00 8.60 -0.39
CA TRP A 140 -10.88 7.45 -0.42
C TRP A 140 -10.74 6.52 0.80
N GLY A 141 -9.97 6.88 1.82
CA GLY A 141 -9.85 6.12 3.05
C GLY A 141 -8.73 5.09 3.05
N ILE A 142 -7.76 5.22 2.15
CA ILE A 142 -6.53 4.43 2.16
C ILE A 142 -5.44 5.22 2.88
N ASP A 143 -4.92 4.70 3.98
CA ASP A 143 -3.97 5.40 4.85
C ASP A 143 -2.54 5.40 4.34
N SER A 144 -2.16 4.31 3.70
CA SER A 144 -0.84 4.16 3.10
C SER A 144 -0.91 3.42 1.77
N VAL A 145 0.02 3.68 0.88
CA VAL A 145 0.08 3.04 -0.43
C VAL A 145 1.44 2.38 -0.65
N GLY A 146 1.41 1.11 -1.03
CA GLY A 146 2.59 0.42 -1.53
C GLY A 146 2.74 0.66 -3.03
N MET A 147 3.96 0.90 -3.47
CA MET A 147 4.28 0.82 -4.90
C MET A 147 4.02 -0.62 -5.34
N GLY A 148 3.08 -0.80 -6.27
CA GLY A 148 2.98 -2.07 -6.97
C GLY A 148 4.36 -2.34 -7.60
N THR A 149 5.07 -3.29 -7.05
CA THR A 149 6.19 -3.85 -7.77
C THR A 149 5.58 -4.40 -9.06
N GLN A 150 5.61 -3.62 -10.13
CA GLN A 150 5.61 -4.26 -11.43
C GLN A 150 6.75 -5.26 -11.31
N GLY A 151 6.43 -6.54 -11.36
CA GLY A 151 7.42 -7.55 -11.65
C GLY A 151 8.05 -7.19 -13.01
N GLY A 152 8.80 -6.14 -13.01
CA GLY A 152 9.75 -5.84 -14.01
C GLY A 152 10.74 -6.96 -13.87
N GLY A 153 10.53 -8.04 -14.62
CA GLY A 153 11.63 -8.86 -15.01
C GLY A 153 12.63 -7.87 -15.59
N GLY A 154 13.55 -7.42 -14.74
CA GLY A 154 14.63 -6.59 -15.19
C GLY A 154 15.28 -7.39 -16.29
N ARG A 155 15.07 -6.99 -17.53
CA ARG A 155 16.02 -7.38 -18.55
C ARG A 155 17.38 -7.08 -17.95
N PRO A 156 18.24 -8.08 -17.80
CA PRO A 156 19.61 -7.79 -17.41
C PRO A 156 20.08 -6.66 -18.33
N PRO A 157 20.74 -5.65 -17.81
CA PRO A 157 21.24 -4.58 -18.65
C PRO A 157 22.08 -5.26 -19.74
N HIS A 158 21.63 -5.19 -20.99
CA HIS A 158 22.49 -5.49 -22.09
C HIS A 158 23.68 -4.55 -21.91
N SER A 159 24.83 -5.15 -21.71
CA SER A 159 26.12 -4.51 -21.65
C SER A 159 26.45 -3.92 -23.02
N GLU A 160 25.88 -2.80 -23.35
CA GLU A 160 26.36 -1.91 -24.39
C GLU A 160 26.24 -0.49 -23.82
N ASP A 161 27.38 0.16 -23.73
CA ASP A 161 27.69 1.51 -23.32
C ASP A 161 26.51 2.53 -23.41
N LYS A 162 25.53 2.39 -22.57
CA LYS A 162 24.60 3.47 -22.34
C LYS A 162 25.28 4.45 -21.42
N LYS A 163 25.81 5.54 -22.01
CA LYS A 163 26.12 6.76 -21.27
C LYS A 163 25.05 6.91 -20.20
N ILE A 164 25.47 6.88 -18.94
CA ILE A 164 24.60 7.20 -17.81
C ILE A 164 24.16 8.63 -18.07
N VAL A 165 22.99 8.80 -18.65
CA VAL A 165 22.31 10.08 -18.67
C VAL A 165 21.94 10.31 -17.22
N VAL A 166 22.73 11.11 -16.51
CA VAL A 166 22.38 11.60 -15.19
C VAL A 166 21.09 12.35 -15.38
N ASN A 167 19.97 11.70 -15.08
CA ASN A 167 18.67 12.36 -15.08
C ASN A 167 18.73 13.42 -13.97
N ASN A 168 18.97 14.66 -14.35
CA ASN A 168 18.94 15.82 -13.44
C ASN A 168 17.50 16.16 -13.02
N ILE A 169 16.55 15.26 -13.21
CA ILE A 169 15.12 15.45 -12.88
C ILE A 169 14.78 14.57 -11.69
N PHE A 170 14.37 15.21 -10.62
CA PHE A 170 13.84 14.55 -9.42
C PHE A 170 12.32 14.56 -9.44
N ARG A 171 11.73 13.59 -8.75
CA ARG A 171 10.31 13.62 -8.37
C ARG A 171 10.23 14.06 -6.93
N THR A 172 9.43 15.07 -6.65
CA THR A 172 9.20 15.55 -5.30
C THR A 172 7.71 15.82 -5.07
N TYR A 173 7.29 15.63 -3.86
CA TYR A 173 5.93 15.89 -3.42
C TYR A 173 5.79 17.34 -2.99
N ASN A 174 4.71 17.99 -3.41
CA ASN A 174 4.35 19.33 -2.96
C ASN A 174 3.07 19.26 -2.10
N SER A 175 3.18 19.60 -0.84
CA SER A 175 2.07 19.58 0.12
C SER A 175 1.03 20.68 -0.12
N GLN A 176 1.34 21.69 -0.92
CA GLN A 176 0.40 22.80 -1.20
C GLN A 176 -0.67 22.39 -2.20
N ASP A 177 -0.31 21.61 -3.21
CA ASP A 177 -1.23 21.18 -4.28
C ASP A 177 -1.47 19.66 -4.29
N TRP A 178 -0.90 18.93 -3.31
CA TRP A 178 -1.01 17.48 -3.15
C TRP A 178 -0.53 16.71 -4.39
N GLY A 179 0.45 17.28 -5.08
CA GLY A 179 0.93 16.80 -6.36
C GLY A 179 2.37 16.32 -6.35
N MET A 180 2.66 15.37 -7.25
CA MET A 180 4.02 14.96 -7.57
C MET A 180 4.56 15.80 -8.71
N HIS A 181 5.63 16.53 -8.45
CA HIS A 181 6.30 17.39 -9.43
C HIS A 181 7.58 16.76 -9.97
N LYS A 182 7.86 17.00 -11.23
CA LYS A 182 9.16 16.74 -11.81
C LYS A 182 9.97 18.02 -11.76
N VAL A 183 11.04 18.02 -11.01
CA VAL A 183 11.85 19.21 -10.74
C VAL A 183 13.27 18.97 -11.22
N ASP A 184 13.83 19.92 -11.95
CA ASP A 184 15.23 19.92 -12.31
C ASP A 184 16.12 20.06 -11.06
N SER A 185 17.31 19.44 -11.08
CA SER A 185 18.24 19.46 -9.95
C SER A 185 18.66 20.89 -9.53
N SER A 186 18.64 21.84 -10.45
CA SER A 186 18.94 23.25 -10.16
C SER A 186 17.87 23.94 -9.30
N ARG A 187 16.64 23.42 -9.35
CA ARG A 187 15.49 23.98 -8.63
C ARG A 187 15.04 23.15 -7.44
N ILE A 188 15.68 22.01 -7.17
CA ILE A 188 15.24 21.10 -6.12
C ILE A 188 15.18 21.74 -4.74
N ASN A 189 16.07 22.68 -4.46
CA ASN A 189 16.11 23.40 -3.17
C ASN A 189 14.83 24.20 -2.88
N GLU A 190 14.05 24.57 -3.91
CA GLU A 190 12.76 25.25 -3.74
C GLU A 190 11.70 24.33 -3.11
N PHE A 191 11.93 23.01 -3.16
CA PHE A 191 11.00 21.97 -2.72
C PHE A 191 11.45 21.24 -1.45
N LEU A 192 12.69 21.49 -0.98
CA LEU A 192 13.18 20.89 0.25
C LEU A 192 12.60 21.62 1.48
N CYS A 193 12.23 20.85 2.49
CA CYS A 193 11.75 21.35 3.77
C CYS A 193 12.58 20.77 4.93
N ASP A 194 12.21 21.04 6.17
CA ASP A 194 12.93 20.57 7.36
C ASP A 194 12.57 19.16 7.81
N CYS A 195 11.84 18.38 7.00
CA CYS A 195 11.53 17.00 7.34
C CYS A 195 12.76 16.09 7.26
N GLU A 196 12.70 14.92 7.91
CA GLU A 196 13.83 13.99 7.96
C GLU A 196 14.32 13.54 6.57
N GLY A 197 13.41 13.35 5.61
CA GLY A 197 13.80 13.05 4.23
C GLY A 197 14.66 14.15 3.61
N CYS A 198 14.21 15.40 3.69
CA CYS A 198 14.91 16.54 3.09
C CYS A 198 16.24 16.86 3.79
N LYS A 199 16.34 16.72 5.11
CA LYS A 199 17.62 16.89 5.86
C LYS A 199 18.71 15.96 5.34
N HIS A 200 18.36 14.76 4.89
CA HIS A 200 19.31 13.79 4.38
C HIS A 200 19.55 13.86 2.87
N PHE A 201 18.86 14.76 2.14
CA PHE A 201 18.94 14.82 0.68
C PHE A 201 20.38 14.99 0.16
N ASN A 202 21.16 15.90 0.74
CA ASN A 202 22.52 16.16 0.29
C ASN A 202 23.50 15.03 0.65
N ASN A 203 23.22 14.28 1.71
CA ASN A 203 24.07 13.21 2.24
C ASN A 203 23.67 11.82 1.71
N SER A 204 22.55 11.72 1.00
CA SER A 204 22.09 10.46 0.45
C SER A 204 22.87 10.09 -0.82
N ALA A 205 23.37 8.85 -0.88
CA ALA A 205 23.99 8.29 -2.09
C ALA A 205 22.98 8.24 -3.26
N ILE A 206 21.69 8.05 -2.96
CA ILE A 206 20.59 8.09 -3.91
C ILE A 206 19.63 9.19 -3.44
N LYS A 207 19.77 10.37 -4.00
CA LYS A 207 19.00 11.56 -3.62
C LYS A 207 17.48 11.36 -3.74
N GLN A 208 17.02 10.54 -4.70
CA GLN A 208 15.59 10.22 -4.86
C GLN A 208 15.02 9.51 -3.62
N ASN A 209 15.78 8.63 -2.96
CA ASN A 209 15.31 7.95 -1.75
C ASN A 209 14.98 8.95 -0.61
N ALA A 210 15.73 10.02 -0.50
CA ALA A 210 15.45 11.07 0.48
C ALA A 210 14.14 11.82 0.17
N LEU A 211 13.83 12.01 -1.12
CA LEU A 211 12.57 12.60 -1.57
C LEU A 211 11.39 11.65 -1.42
N ASP A 212 11.62 10.35 -1.57
CA ASP A 212 10.59 9.33 -1.33
C ASP A 212 10.20 9.27 0.16
N VAL A 213 11.18 9.44 1.07
CA VAL A 213 10.91 9.62 2.52
C VAL A 213 10.15 10.92 2.80
N HIS A 214 10.53 12.02 2.14
CA HIS A 214 9.79 13.29 2.23
C HIS A 214 8.32 13.12 1.80
N GLU A 215 8.08 12.47 0.66
CA GLU A 215 6.73 12.17 0.17
C GLU A 215 5.94 11.37 1.21
N ALA A 216 6.51 10.29 1.74
CA ALA A 216 5.86 9.44 2.73
C ALA A 216 5.46 10.22 3.99
N LEU A 217 6.35 11.05 4.53
CA LEU A 217 6.08 11.87 5.72
C LEU A 217 5.00 12.90 5.46
N LYS A 218 5.10 13.66 4.35
CA LYS A 218 4.15 14.72 4.06
C LYS A 218 2.75 14.19 3.69
N SER A 219 2.68 13.10 2.95
CA SER A 219 1.41 12.46 2.64
C SER A 219 0.74 11.89 3.91
N PHE A 220 1.51 11.35 4.84
CA PHE A 220 0.99 10.88 6.12
C PHE A 220 0.42 12.02 6.97
N GLU A 221 1.16 13.14 7.12
CA GLU A 221 0.69 14.33 7.84
C GLU A 221 -0.62 14.87 7.23
N GLN A 222 -0.72 14.93 5.91
CA GLN A 222 -1.91 15.44 5.23
C GLN A 222 -3.09 14.49 5.30
N ASN A 223 -2.85 13.19 5.34
CA ASN A 223 -3.91 12.21 5.52
C ASN A 223 -4.60 12.37 6.88
N GLY A 224 -3.84 12.58 7.95
CA GLY A 224 -4.39 12.90 9.27
C GLY A 224 -5.31 14.12 9.20
N THR A 225 -4.82 15.23 8.62
CA THR A 225 -5.62 16.46 8.46
C THR A 225 -6.85 16.25 7.59
N ALA A 226 -6.75 15.48 6.49
CA ALA A 226 -7.87 15.19 5.60
C ALA A 226 -8.94 14.34 6.32
N ARG A 227 -8.53 13.36 7.13
CA ARG A 227 -9.46 12.58 7.96
C ARG A 227 -10.20 13.45 8.97
N GLU A 228 -9.50 14.30 9.70
CA GLU A 228 -10.10 15.23 10.66
C GLU A 228 -11.12 16.17 9.98
N SER A 229 -10.88 16.60 8.75
CA SER A 229 -11.80 17.48 8.01
C SER A 229 -13.04 16.78 7.45
N ILE A 230 -13.05 15.43 7.40
CA ILE A 230 -14.19 14.62 6.94
C ILE A 230 -15.10 14.21 8.11
N ILE A 231 -14.56 14.18 9.32
CA ILE A 231 -15.29 13.90 10.56
C ILE A 231 -16.02 15.17 11.04
#